data_77714e7a27bd9c3057b15e034e3eff2f
#
_entry.id   77714e7a27bd9c3057b15e034e3eff2f
#
_cell.length_a   1.000
_cell.length_b   1.000
_cell.length_c   1.000
_cell.angle_alpha   90.00
_cell.angle_beta   90.00
_cell.angle_gamma   90.00
#
_symmetry.space_group_name_H-M   'P 1'
#
loop_
_entity.id
_entity.type
_entity.pdbx_description
1 polymer ?
#
loop_
_entity_poly.entity_id
_entity_poly.type
_entity_poly.pdbx_seq_one_letter_code
_entity_poly.pdbx_strand_id
1 'polypeptide(L)'
;MRSWLTAKDHALGTEILGTVRAIDESEGKPYIVIGNIFQNGVPEEGEYSLTLSWKNRDILTKLGIADKLAGRRIWLKKVNYTTEGYNGVIHQHEGFLVERVS
;
A
#
# COMPACT_ATOMS: atom_id res chain seq x y z
N MET A 1 -6.64 -0.91 17.42
CA MET A 1 -7.52 -1.66 16.51
C MET A 1 -6.94 -1.63 15.12
N ARG A 2 -7.03 -2.75 14.41
CA ARG A 2 -6.50 -2.86 13.05
C ARG A 2 -7.64 -2.90 12.04
N SER A 3 -7.54 -2.10 10.99
CA SER A 3 -8.54 -2.02 9.92
C SER A 3 -7.87 -2.24 8.58
N TRP A 4 -8.63 -2.70 7.58
CA TRP A 4 -8.13 -2.77 6.23
C TRP A 4 -8.10 -1.37 5.61
N LEU A 5 -6.98 -1.03 4.97
CA LEU A 5 -6.84 0.20 4.21
C LEU A 5 -7.43 -0.02 2.82
N THR A 6 -8.61 0.51 2.60
CA THR A 6 -9.33 0.34 1.33
C THR A 6 -9.45 1.67 0.60
N ALA A 7 -9.23 1.63 -0.71
CA ALA A 7 -9.23 2.84 -1.54
C ALA A 7 -10.59 3.57 -1.51
N LYS A 8 -11.69 2.83 -1.52
CA LYS A 8 -13.03 3.42 -1.55
C LYS A 8 -13.37 4.28 -0.33
N ASP A 9 -12.66 4.09 0.78
CA ASP A 9 -12.93 4.82 2.02
C ASP A 9 -12.14 6.12 2.13
N HIS A 10 -11.36 6.45 1.11
CA HIS A 10 -10.49 7.63 1.11
C HIS A 10 -10.59 8.40 -0.19
N ALA A 11 -10.43 9.71 -0.11
CA ALA A 11 -10.43 10.56 -1.29
C ALA A 11 -9.15 10.37 -2.10
N LEU A 12 -9.24 10.61 -3.41
CA LEU A 12 -8.07 10.66 -4.29
C LEU A 12 -7.05 11.67 -3.75
N GLY A 13 -5.78 11.30 -3.77
CA GLY A 13 -4.73 12.14 -3.23
C GLY A 13 -4.45 11.96 -1.75
N THR A 14 -5.24 11.15 -1.04
CA THR A 14 -4.97 10.83 0.38
C THR A 14 -3.59 10.22 0.51
N GLU A 15 -2.80 10.76 1.43
CA GLU A 15 -1.44 10.27 1.71
C GLU A 15 -1.40 9.59 3.07
N ILE A 16 -0.82 8.41 3.12
CA ILE A 16 -0.63 7.64 4.34
C ILE A 16 0.86 7.41 4.53
N LEU A 17 1.35 7.81 5.69
CA LEU A 17 2.71 7.50 6.13
C LEU A 17 2.61 6.56 7.32
N GLY A 18 3.36 5.46 7.29
CA GLY A 18 3.37 4.54 8.41
C GLY A 18 4.65 3.74 8.48
N THR A 19 4.76 2.94 9.52
CA THR A 19 5.87 2.00 9.71
C THR A 19 5.36 0.59 9.46
N VAL A 20 6.04 -0.17 8.63
CA VAL A 20 5.68 -1.55 8.36
C VAL A 20 5.99 -2.39 9.59
N ARG A 21 4.94 -2.95 10.20
CA ARG A 21 5.02 -3.76 11.42
C ARG A 21 5.21 -5.23 11.10
N ALA A 22 4.56 -5.70 10.05
CA ALA A 22 4.56 -7.11 9.68
C ALA A 22 4.20 -7.26 8.21
N ILE A 23 4.59 -8.40 7.67
CA ILE A 23 4.18 -8.85 6.34
C ILE A 23 3.57 -10.23 6.56
N ASP A 24 2.38 -10.44 6.01
CA ASP A 24 1.66 -11.70 6.18
C ASP A 24 0.88 -12.02 4.92
N GLU A 25 0.10 -13.06 4.95
CA GLU A 25 -0.62 -13.56 3.80
C GLU A 25 -2.04 -13.92 4.22
N SER A 26 -3.01 -13.53 3.43
CA SER A 26 -4.41 -13.87 3.61
C SER A 26 -4.97 -14.40 2.31
N GLU A 27 -5.49 -15.62 2.33
CA GLU A 27 -6.06 -16.28 1.14
C GLU A 27 -5.09 -16.29 -0.04
N GLY A 28 -3.81 -16.53 0.23
CA GLY A 28 -2.78 -16.55 -0.80
C GLY A 28 -2.31 -15.18 -1.27
N LYS A 29 -2.83 -14.11 -0.68
CA LYS A 29 -2.46 -12.73 -1.06
C LYS A 29 -1.62 -12.08 0.03
N PRO A 30 -0.44 -11.53 -0.31
CA PRO A 30 0.38 -10.86 0.67
C PRO A 30 -0.24 -9.52 1.09
N TYR A 31 -0.07 -9.19 2.36
CA TYR A 31 -0.46 -7.88 2.87
C TYR A 31 0.56 -7.40 3.90
N ILE A 32 0.61 -6.09 4.08
CA ILE A 32 1.45 -5.47 5.10
C ILE A 32 0.56 -4.89 6.19
N VAL A 33 1.08 -4.89 7.41
CA VAL A 33 0.47 -4.19 8.54
C VAL A 33 1.32 -2.97 8.81
N ILE A 34 0.68 -1.81 8.82
CA ILE A 34 1.36 -0.54 9.10
C ILE A 34 0.79 0.10 10.36
N GLY A 35 1.67 0.63 11.18
CA GLY A 35 1.34 1.37 12.38
C GLY A 35 2.04 2.72 12.38
N ASN A 36 1.91 3.46 13.47
CA ASN A 36 2.48 4.81 13.56
C ASN A 36 2.02 5.68 12.39
N ILE A 37 0.73 5.74 12.19
CA ILE A 37 0.13 6.25 10.96
C ILE A 37 -0.07 7.76 11.02
N PHE A 38 0.25 8.44 9.92
CA PHE A 38 -0.13 9.81 9.66
C PHE A 38 -0.95 9.84 8.36
N GLN A 39 -2.15 10.37 8.42
CA GLN A 39 -3.00 10.55 7.25
C GLN A 39 -3.04 12.03 6.90
N ASN A 40 -2.50 12.38 5.72
CA ASN A 40 -2.35 13.76 5.30
C ASN A 40 -1.64 14.63 6.37
N GLY A 41 -0.64 14.03 7.02
CA GLY A 41 0.12 14.71 8.07
C GLY A 41 -0.49 14.70 9.45
N VAL A 42 -1.68 14.13 9.61
CA VAL A 42 -2.38 14.06 10.90
C VAL A 42 -2.22 12.67 11.51
N PRO A 43 -1.76 12.56 12.76
CA PRO A 43 -1.61 11.26 13.41
C PRO A 43 -2.95 10.54 13.56
N GLU A 44 -2.92 9.23 13.27
CA GLU A 44 -4.08 8.36 13.42
C GLU A 44 -3.75 7.22 14.35
N GLU A 45 -4.68 6.85 15.22
CA GLU A 45 -4.51 5.71 16.11
C GLU A 45 -4.78 4.39 15.38
N GLY A 46 -4.15 3.32 15.87
CA GLY A 46 -4.37 1.99 15.36
C GLY A 46 -3.44 1.61 14.24
N GLU A 47 -3.81 0.55 13.55
CA GLU A 47 -3.02 -0.01 12.46
C GLU A 47 -3.89 -0.23 11.24
N TYR A 48 -3.27 -0.17 10.06
CA TYR A 48 -3.91 -0.56 8.80
C TYR A 48 -3.25 -1.81 8.24
N SER A 49 -4.07 -2.67 7.64
CA SER A 49 -3.61 -3.75 6.79
C SER A 49 -3.86 -3.37 5.33
N LEU A 50 -2.86 -3.49 4.49
CA LEU A 50 -2.95 -3.19 3.07
C LEU A 50 -2.55 -4.42 2.27
N THR A 51 -3.48 -4.94 1.47
CA THR A 51 -3.16 -6.00 0.50
C THR A 51 -2.24 -5.42 -0.57
N LEU A 52 -1.14 -6.11 -0.84
CA LEU A 52 -0.19 -5.68 -1.85
C LEU A 52 -0.68 -6.09 -3.24
N SER A 53 -1.07 -5.09 -4.05
CA SER A 53 -1.42 -5.29 -5.44
C SER A 53 -0.19 -5.68 -6.26
N TRP A 54 -0.41 -6.19 -7.46
CA TRP A 54 0.69 -6.47 -8.39
C TRP A 54 1.55 -5.23 -8.64
N LYS A 55 0.91 -4.06 -8.75
CA LYS A 55 1.63 -2.80 -8.97
C LYS A 55 2.54 -2.48 -7.79
N ASN A 56 2.04 -2.61 -6.57
CA ASN A 56 2.87 -2.37 -5.38
C ASN A 56 4.00 -3.38 -5.26
N ARG A 57 3.75 -4.64 -5.55
CA ARG A 57 4.80 -5.66 -5.55
C ARG A 57 5.89 -5.34 -6.58
N ASP A 58 5.50 -4.88 -7.76
CA ASP A 58 6.44 -4.46 -8.80
C ASP A 58 7.30 -3.28 -8.34
N ILE A 59 6.67 -2.27 -7.75
CA ILE A 59 7.36 -1.10 -7.21
C ILE A 59 8.41 -1.53 -6.16
N LEU A 60 8.01 -2.36 -5.20
CA LEU A 60 8.90 -2.81 -4.14
C LEU A 60 10.03 -3.69 -4.66
N THR A 61 9.77 -4.51 -5.66
CA THR A 61 10.79 -5.33 -6.32
C THR A 61 11.82 -4.45 -7.01
N LYS A 62 11.38 -3.43 -7.72
CA LYS A 62 12.29 -2.48 -8.41
C LYS A 62 13.14 -1.68 -7.43
N LEU A 63 12.62 -1.42 -6.24
CA LEU A 63 13.38 -0.77 -5.18
C LEU A 63 14.36 -1.73 -4.47
N GLY A 64 14.24 -3.03 -4.72
CA GLY A 64 15.11 -4.04 -4.13
C GLY A 64 14.82 -4.34 -2.66
N ILE A 65 13.62 -4.04 -2.20
CA ILE A 65 13.26 -4.17 -0.77
C ILE A 65 12.01 -5.01 -0.52
N ALA A 66 11.53 -5.75 -1.53
CA ALA A 66 10.30 -6.53 -1.42
C ALA A 66 10.30 -7.51 -0.24
N ASP A 67 11.46 -8.03 0.14
CA ASP A 67 11.64 -8.96 1.23
C ASP A 67 12.21 -8.32 2.51
N LYS A 68 12.34 -7.00 2.53
CA LYS A 68 12.99 -6.26 3.62
C LYS A 68 12.16 -5.08 4.10
N LEU A 69 10.83 -5.23 4.08
CA LEU A 69 9.92 -4.14 4.41
C LEU A 69 9.73 -3.93 5.91
N ALA A 70 9.82 -4.97 6.72
CA ALA A 70 9.53 -4.86 8.15
C ALA A 70 10.44 -3.82 8.81
N GLY A 71 9.85 -2.94 9.60
CA GLY A 71 10.55 -1.87 10.29
C GLY A 71 10.78 -0.60 9.46
N ARG A 72 10.50 -0.62 8.18
CA ARG A 72 10.70 0.54 7.32
C ARG A 72 9.51 1.47 7.34
N ARG A 73 9.75 2.75 7.09
CA ARG A 73 8.69 3.72 6.89
C ARG A 73 8.25 3.68 5.44
N ILE A 74 6.95 3.73 5.22
CA ILE A 74 6.36 3.65 3.89
C ILE A 74 5.40 4.81 3.66
N TRP A 75 5.49 5.43 2.49
CA TRP A 75 4.59 6.49 2.05
C TRP A 75 3.69 5.94 0.95
N LEU A 76 2.40 6.05 1.16
CA LEU A 76 1.37 5.58 0.25
C LEU A 76 0.51 6.76 -0.19
N LYS A 77 0.04 6.72 -1.42
CA LYS A 77 -0.88 7.73 -1.93
C LYS A 77 -1.99 7.06 -2.71
N LYS A 78 -3.22 7.49 -2.46
CA LYS A 78 -4.34 7.01 -3.27
C LYS A 78 -4.34 7.69 -4.62
N VAL A 79 -4.23 6.90 -5.66
CA VAL A 79 -4.14 7.35 -7.05
C VAL A 79 -5.02 6.49 -7.96
N ASN A 80 -5.34 7.04 -9.11
CA ASN A 80 -5.85 6.24 -10.23
C ASN A 80 -4.65 5.77 -11.05
N TYR A 81 -4.64 4.51 -11.43
CA TYR A 81 -3.59 3.96 -12.27
C TYR A 81 -4.17 2.94 -13.23
N THR A 82 -3.41 2.63 -14.28
CA THR A 82 -3.82 1.63 -15.27
C THR A 82 -2.83 0.49 -15.31
N THR A 83 -3.33 -0.68 -15.63
CA THR A 83 -2.48 -1.84 -15.92
C THR A 83 -2.90 -2.40 -17.27
N GLU A 84 -1.92 -2.92 -18.03
CA GLU A 84 -2.19 -3.60 -19.28
C GLU A 84 -2.35 -5.08 -18.96
N GLY A 85 -3.53 -5.61 -19.28
CA GLY A 85 -3.84 -7.01 -19.10
C GLY A 85 -3.47 -7.84 -20.33
N TYR A 86 -3.87 -9.09 -20.29
CA TYR A 86 -3.71 -10.03 -21.39
C TYR A 86 -4.41 -9.48 -22.63
N ASN A 87 -3.81 -9.61 -23.81
CA ASN A 87 -4.33 -9.09 -25.09
C ASN A 87 -4.39 -7.56 -25.20
N GLY A 88 -3.58 -6.84 -24.43
CA GLY A 88 -3.52 -5.39 -24.52
C GLY A 88 -4.70 -4.65 -23.94
N VAL A 89 -5.58 -5.33 -23.19
CA VAL A 89 -6.69 -4.67 -22.53
C VAL A 89 -6.19 -3.79 -21.39
N ILE A 90 -6.64 -2.53 -21.38
CA ILE A 90 -6.27 -1.59 -20.33
C ILE A 90 -7.31 -1.67 -19.21
N HIS A 91 -6.85 -1.93 -18.00
CA HIS A 91 -7.68 -1.93 -16.79
C HIS A 91 -7.40 -0.68 -15.99
N GLN A 92 -8.45 -0.02 -15.54
CA GLN A 92 -8.35 1.13 -14.66
C GLN A 92 -8.52 0.70 -13.21
N HIS A 93 -7.66 1.22 -12.35
CA HIS A 93 -7.65 0.91 -10.93
C HIS A 93 -7.62 2.16 -10.10
N GLU A 94 -8.10 2.04 -8.88
CA GLU A 94 -8.02 3.05 -7.86
C GLU A 94 -7.45 2.39 -6.61
N GLY A 95 -6.37 2.92 -6.07
CA GLY A 95 -5.75 2.28 -4.92
C GLY A 95 -4.59 3.06 -4.33
N PHE A 96 -4.12 2.57 -3.19
CA PHE A 96 -2.93 3.12 -2.55
C PHE A 96 -1.69 2.49 -3.17
N LEU A 97 -0.86 3.31 -3.77
CA LEU A 97 0.42 2.88 -4.31
C LEU A 97 1.56 3.39 -3.46
N VAL A 98 2.62 2.59 -3.38
CA VAL A 98 3.86 2.95 -2.69
C VAL A 98 4.54 4.06 -3.46
N GLU A 99 4.74 5.20 -2.79
CA GLU A 99 5.45 6.34 -3.35
C GLU A 99 6.92 6.31 -2.95
N ARG A 100 7.18 5.91 -1.70
CA ARG A 100 8.51 5.96 -1.13
C ARG A 100 8.63 4.98 0.03
N VAL A 101 9.83 4.45 0.21
CA VAL A 101 10.20 3.65 1.38
C VAL A 101 11.57 4.12 1.86
N SER A 102 11.69 4.33 3.16
CA SER A 102 12.97 4.72 3.75
C SER A 102 13.64 3.58 4.49
#